data_8b3242043b02e97686885fe4d65748bc
#
_entry.id   8b3242043b02e97686885fe4d65748bc
#
_cell.length_a   1.000
_cell.length_b   1.000
_cell.length_c   1.000
_cell.angle_alpha   90.00
_cell.angle_beta   90.00
_cell.angle_gamma   90.00
#
_symmetry.space_group_name_H-M   'P 1'
#
loop_
_entity.id
_entity.type
_entity.pdbx_description
1 polymer ?
#
loop_
_entity_poly.entity_id
_entity_poly.type
_entity_poly.pdbx_seq_one_letter_code
_entity_poly.pdbx_strand_id
1 'polypeptide(L)' 'MIWDVKLYVGGKVFTESVHAVNREDALLTAKNRNPTAKVIGVNPTLRDKVWNGF' A
#
# COMPACT_ATOMS: atom_id res chain seq x y z
N MET A 1 -0.09 11.56 1.95
CA MET A 1 -0.85 10.52 2.65
C MET A 1 -0.20 9.17 2.44
N ILE A 2 -0.24 8.32 3.44
CA ILE A 2 0.38 7.00 3.33
C ILE A 2 -0.69 5.95 3.12
N TRP A 3 -0.44 5.04 2.19
CA TRP A 3 -1.36 3.97 1.84
C TRP A 3 -0.69 2.63 2.06
N ASP A 4 -1.42 1.68 2.59
CA ASP A 4 -0.95 0.31 2.71
C ASP A 4 -1.49 -0.48 1.54
N VAL A 5 -0.57 -1.00 0.73
CA VAL A 5 -0.93 -1.78 -0.46
C VAL A 5 -0.57 -3.22 -0.20
N LYS A 6 -1.56 -4.08 -0.26
CA LYS A 6 -1.35 -5.51 -0.06
C LYS A 6 -1.08 -6.18 -1.40
N LEU A 7 0.03 -6.89 -1.46
CA LEU A 7 0.53 -7.48 -2.69
C LEU A 7 0.67 -8.99 -2.55
N TYR A 8 0.48 -9.68 -3.66
CA TYR A 8 0.62 -11.12 -3.72
C TYR A 8 1.69 -11.47 -4.75
N VAL A 9 2.73 -12.15 -4.32
CA VAL A 9 3.85 -12.53 -5.18
C VAL A 9 4.28 -13.94 -4.83
N GLY A 10 4.25 -14.84 -5.82
CA GLY A 10 4.79 -16.16 -5.65
C GLY A 10 4.22 -16.96 -4.49
N GLY A 11 2.93 -16.80 -4.24
CA GLY A 11 2.27 -17.51 -3.15
C GLY A 11 2.38 -16.83 -1.80
N LYS A 12 2.99 -15.65 -1.75
CA LYS A 12 3.14 -14.92 -0.49
C LYS A 12 2.45 -13.58 -0.56
N VAL A 13 1.88 -13.17 0.56
CA VAL A 13 1.19 -11.89 0.70
C VAL A 13 2.05 -10.99 1.58
N PHE A 14 2.25 -9.77 1.15
CA PHE A 14 2.93 -8.79 1.98
C PHE A 14 2.32 -7.41 1.75
N THR A 15 2.59 -6.52 2.69
CA THR A 15 2.05 -5.17 2.64
C THR A 15 3.19 -4.18 2.47
N GLU A 16 2.99 -3.23 1.56
CA GLU A 16 3.96 -2.17 1.34
C GLU A 16 3.30 -0.83 1.59
N SER A 17 3.99 0.04 2.32
CA SER A 17 3.50 1.39 2.57
C SER A 17 4.05 2.32 1.50
N VAL A 18 3.17 3.08 0.87
CA VAL A 18 3.57 4.01 -0.17
C VAL A 18 2.98 5.38 0.10
N HIS A 19 3.72 6.42 -0.28
CA HIS A 19 3.21 7.78 -0.24
C HIS A 19 2.50 8.08 -1.53
N ALA A 20 1.27 8.55 -1.43
CA ALA A 20 0.48 8.86 -2.62
C ALA A 20 -0.60 9.87 -2.27
N VAL A 21 -1.07 10.57 -3.28
CA VAL A 21 -2.10 11.60 -3.09
C VAL A 21 -3.50 10.98 -3.09
N ASN A 22 -3.65 9.82 -3.71
CA ASN A 22 -4.93 9.14 -3.74
C ASN A 22 -4.71 7.65 -3.94
N ARG A 23 -5.80 6.90 -3.96
CA ARG A 23 -5.76 5.45 -4.07
C ARG A 23 -5.14 4.97 -5.38
N GLU A 24 -5.49 5.60 -6.49
CA GLU A 24 -4.96 5.21 -7.78
C GLU A 24 -3.46 5.42 -7.86
N ASP A 25 -3.00 6.52 -7.29
CA ASP A 25 -1.58 6.82 -7.26
C ASP A 25 -0.82 5.78 -6.43
N ALA A 26 -1.41 5.39 -5.30
CA ALA A 26 -0.82 4.36 -4.45
C ALA A 26 -0.72 3.03 -5.20
N LEU A 27 -1.78 2.67 -5.91
CA LEU A 27 -1.83 1.44 -6.68
C LEU A 27 -0.74 1.45 -7.76
N LEU A 28 -0.64 2.55 -8.47
CA LEU A 28 0.34 2.69 -9.54
C LEU A 28 1.77 2.60 -9.00
N THR A 29 2.02 3.28 -7.91
CA THR A 29 3.35 3.27 -7.28
C THR A 29 3.75 1.86 -6.87
N ALA A 30 2.83 1.16 -6.22
CA ALA A 30 3.11 -0.20 -5.77
C ALA A 30 3.36 -1.14 -6.95
N LYS A 31 2.59 -1.01 -8.01
CA LYS A 31 2.77 -1.84 -9.20
C LYS A 31 4.08 -1.55 -9.91
N ASN A 32 4.49 -0.29 -9.95
CA ASN A 32 5.76 0.07 -10.56
C ASN A 32 6.94 -0.52 -9.82
N ARG A 33 6.84 -0.60 -8.51
CA ARG A 33 7.89 -1.19 -7.68
C ARG A 33 7.90 -2.71 -7.77
N ASN A 34 6.74 -3.30 -8.01
CA ASN A 34 6.58 -4.75 -8.00
C ASN A 34 5.79 -5.19 -9.22
N PRO A 35 6.41 -5.11 -10.41
CA PRO A 35 5.67 -5.35 -11.66
C PRO A 35 5.09 -6.75 -11.78
N THR A 36 5.66 -7.73 -11.08
CA THR A 36 5.15 -9.10 -11.13
C THR A 36 4.15 -9.39 -10.04
N ALA A 37 3.93 -8.43 -9.14
CA ALA A 37 3.02 -8.63 -8.03
C ALA A 37 1.59 -8.34 -8.43
N LYS A 38 0.65 -9.00 -7.75
CA LYS A 38 -0.76 -8.73 -7.92
C LYS A 38 -1.23 -7.91 -6.72
N VAL A 39 -1.88 -6.79 -6.99
CA VAL A 39 -2.42 -5.97 -5.92
C VAL A 39 -3.75 -6.55 -5.49
N ILE A 40 -3.87 -6.89 -4.22
CA ILE A 40 -5.09 -7.47 -3.68
C ILE A 40 -5.80 -6.57 -2.68
N GLY A 41 -5.19 -5.45 -2.32
CA GLY A 41 -5.85 -4.49 -1.45
C GLY A 41 -5.09 -3.19 -1.38
N VAL A 42 -5.83 -2.09 -1.28
CA VAL A 42 -5.25 -0.75 -1.12
C VAL A 42 -6.08 -0.04 -0.07
N ASN A 43 -5.44 0.35 1.02
CA ASN A 43 -6.13 1.02 2.11
C ASN A 43 -5.31 2.20 2.61
N PRO A 44 -5.95 3.32 2.95
CA PRO A 44 -5.24 4.40 3.60
C PRO A 44 -4.80 3.91 4.97
N THR A 45 -3.57 4.21 5.32
CA THR A 45 -3.09 3.80 6.63
C THR A 45 -3.62 4.72 7.70
N LEU A 46 -3.97 4.15 8.82
CA LEU A 46 -4.42 4.91 9.98
C LEU A 46 -3.30 5.15 10.97
N ARG A 47 -2.11 4.78 10.59
CA ARG A 47 -0.97 4.89 11.50
C ARG A 47 -0.76 6.31 12.00
N ASP A 48 -0.94 7.27 11.12
CA ASP A 48 -0.79 8.68 11.50
C ASP A 48 -1.77 9.07 12.58
N LYS A 49 -3.00 8.60 12.46
CA LYS A 49 -4.02 8.92 13.45
C LYS A 49 -3.80 8.14 14.74
N VAL A 50 -3.37 6.91 14.61
CA VAL A 50 -3.20 6.05 15.76
C VAL A 50 -2.15 6.61 16.68
N TRP A 51 -1.00 6.96 16.15
CA TRP A 51 0.05 7.39 17.04
C TRP A 51 -0.11 8.85 17.45
N ASN A 52 -0.91 9.62 16.73
CA ASN A 52 -1.26 10.96 17.19
C ASN A 52 -2.13 10.92 18.45
N GLY A 53 -2.79 9.82 18.67
CA GLY A 53 -3.59 9.65 19.85
C GLY A 53 -2.80 9.38 21.10
N PHE A 54 -1.54 9.19 20.95
CA PHE A 54 -0.67 8.94 22.08
C PHE A 54 -0.04 10.22 22.55
#